data_59fb32fd4b629df9ec6f47b763a07baf
#
_entry.id   59fb32fd4b629df9ec6f47b763a07baf
#
_cell.length_a   1.000
_cell.length_b   1.000
_cell.length_c   1.000
_cell.angle_alpha   90.00
_cell.angle_beta   90.00
_cell.angle_gamma   90.00
#
_symmetry.space_group_name_H-M   'P 1'
#
loop_
_entity.id
_entity.type
_entity.pdbx_description
1 polymer ?
#
loop_
_entity_poly.entity_id
_entity_poly.type
_entity_poly.pdbx_seq_one_letter_code
_entity_poly.pdbx_strand_id
1 'polypeptide(L)'
;MKPQLLLSLLLAALLPMTASAQSGEGEFPDLFNTSAAYDMLAVFPQADKLAEDPFFTGTLGADTLFLDRAHRIDSVVRPSQLCNLYSLSGGSKDDPEQVVEFFASFDPESLPQKVRGAWIDEICSVRDELSYCLQRLAQAGYAQYWQEQVRPCLNNAIEQYRIAPEQLGAIHQEITRLAGGQPLDATGSRIYILGNIDNAFALLDETFCCTPLLLDPETARQYRIDFMQVYIHENLHRLSLSGELLDMLQTLYDNDDFYRTHEDRARAYGEGGNEAFVVAAERYVSRRLGPVSYTHLRAHET
;
A
#
# COMPACT_ATOMS: atom_id res chain seq x y z
N MET A 1 27.17 20.77 -9.21
CA MET A 1 25.84 21.43 -9.32
C MET A 1 25.09 21.12 -8.06
N LYS A 2 24.27 22.05 -7.54
CA LYS A 2 23.49 21.77 -6.33
C LYS A 2 22.40 20.73 -6.67
N PRO A 3 22.19 19.69 -5.85
CA PRO A 3 21.23 18.61 -6.14
C PRO A 3 19.80 19.11 -6.40
N GLN A 4 19.39 20.23 -5.79
CA GLN A 4 18.11 20.88 -6.07
C GLN A 4 17.94 21.39 -7.50
N LEU A 5 19.02 21.68 -8.21
CA LEU A 5 18.97 22.16 -9.59
C LEU A 5 18.77 21.00 -10.58
N LEU A 6 19.35 19.83 -10.29
CA LEU A 6 19.19 18.64 -11.13
C LEU A 6 17.75 18.08 -11.05
N LEU A 7 17.21 18.03 -9.83
CA LEU A 7 15.83 17.57 -9.61
C LEU A 7 14.80 18.52 -10.27
N SER A 8 15.07 19.85 -10.22
CA SER A 8 14.25 20.84 -10.92
C SER A 8 14.36 20.76 -12.45
N LEU A 9 15.52 20.34 -12.97
CA LEU A 9 15.75 20.09 -14.39
C LEU A 9 15.07 18.80 -14.85
N LEU A 10 15.06 17.75 -14.03
CA LEU A 10 14.35 16.50 -14.30
C LEU A 10 12.84 16.75 -14.42
N LEU A 11 12.26 17.50 -13.48
CA LEU A 11 10.85 17.90 -13.49
C LEU A 11 10.54 18.88 -14.62
N ALA A 12 11.49 19.72 -15.04
CA ALA A 12 11.32 20.63 -16.17
C ALA A 12 11.39 19.93 -17.56
N ALA A 13 12.16 18.84 -17.66
CA ALA A 13 12.23 18.03 -18.90
C ALA A 13 10.93 17.24 -19.16
N LEU A 14 10.06 17.11 -18.15
CA LEU A 14 8.73 16.50 -18.26
C LEU A 14 7.64 17.48 -18.74
N LEU A 15 7.96 18.75 -19.11
CA LEU A 15 7.00 19.76 -19.59
C LEU A 15 7.05 19.90 -21.12
N PRO A 16 5.96 20.26 -21.77
CA PRO A 16 4.65 19.62 -22.00
C PRO A 16 4.36 19.39 -23.48
N MET A 17 3.56 18.42 -23.81
CA MET A 17 2.75 18.50 -25.03
C MET A 17 1.29 18.71 -24.60
N THR A 18 0.70 19.81 -25.06
CA THR A 18 -0.71 20.13 -24.83
C THR A 18 -1.60 19.14 -25.56
N ALA A 19 -2.04 18.11 -24.86
CA ALA A 19 -3.18 17.30 -25.29
C ALA A 19 -4.42 17.83 -24.58
N SER A 20 -5.42 18.23 -25.33
CA SER A 20 -6.75 18.57 -24.82
C SER A 20 -7.39 17.29 -24.30
N ALA A 21 -7.46 17.17 -22.98
CA ALA A 21 -8.11 16.04 -22.33
C ALA A 21 -9.64 16.19 -22.52
N GLN A 22 -10.23 15.27 -23.26
CA GLN A 22 -11.67 15.03 -23.14
C GLN A 22 -11.91 14.40 -21.76
N SER A 23 -12.62 15.14 -20.91
CA SER A 23 -13.14 14.65 -19.63
C SER A 23 -14.19 13.58 -19.90
N GLY A 24 -13.78 12.31 -19.84
CA GLY A 24 -14.71 11.20 -19.65
C GLY A 24 -15.26 11.28 -18.24
N GLU A 25 -16.53 11.58 -18.06
CA GLU A 25 -17.27 11.39 -16.82
C GLU A 25 -17.39 9.87 -16.57
N GLY A 26 -16.33 9.26 -16.01
CA GLY A 26 -16.39 7.91 -15.44
C GLY A 26 -16.83 8.05 -14.00
N GLU A 27 -17.94 7.44 -13.61
CA GLU A 27 -18.24 7.17 -12.21
C GLU A 27 -17.02 6.47 -11.60
N PHE A 28 -16.39 7.08 -10.59
CA PHE A 28 -15.39 6.38 -9.80
C PHE A 28 -16.12 5.27 -9.04
N PRO A 29 -15.78 3.99 -9.27
CA PRO A 29 -16.34 2.91 -8.47
C PRO A 29 -16.02 3.17 -6.99
N ASP A 30 -16.74 2.53 -6.08
CA ASP A 30 -16.47 2.61 -4.65
C ASP A 30 -14.98 2.37 -4.41
N LEU A 31 -14.27 3.45 -4.14
CA LEU A 31 -12.81 3.46 -4.06
C LEU A 31 -12.31 2.62 -2.89
N PHE A 32 -13.03 2.69 -1.77
CA PHE A 32 -12.65 2.02 -0.54
C PHE A 32 -13.35 0.68 -0.37
N ASN A 33 -12.56 -0.30 0.02
CA ASN A 33 -13.01 -1.64 0.33
C ASN A 33 -12.39 -2.10 1.66
N THR A 34 -12.89 -3.18 2.20
CA THR A 34 -12.29 -3.90 3.32
C THR A 34 -11.97 -5.32 2.89
N SER A 35 -11.03 -5.99 3.55
CA SER A 35 -10.64 -7.36 3.19
C SER A 35 -10.28 -8.17 4.41
N ALA A 36 -11.11 -9.15 4.74
CA ALA A 36 -10.83 -10.10 5.82
C ALA A 36 -9.56 -10.93 5.55
N ALA A 37 -9.33 -11.28 4.28
CA ALA A 37 -8.17 -12.05 3.86
C ALA A 37 -6.86 -11.26 4.06
N TYR A 38 -6.81 -10.01 3.59
CA TYR A 38 -5.61 -9.19 3.76
C TYR A 38 -5.39 -8.79 5.23
N ASP A 39 -6.44 -8.48 5.98
CA ASP A 39 -6.33 -8.21 7.40
C ASP A 39 -5.81 -9.43 8.19
N MET A 40 -6.23 -10.66 7.81
CA MET A 40 -5.70 -11.89 8.42
C MET A 40 -4.20 -12.07 8.14
N LEU A 41 -3.75 -11.72 6.94
CA LEU A 41 -2.32 -11.80 6.56
C LEU A 41 -1.48 -10.71 7.24
N ALA A 42 -2.11 -9.64 7.68
CA ALA A 42 -1.46 -8.50 8.30
C ALA A 42 -1.40 -8.56 9.85
N VAL A 43 -1.88 -9.64 10.48
CA VAL A 43 -1.97 -9.71 11.96
C VAL A 43 -0.62 -9.90 12.66
N PHE A 44 0.40 -10.41 11.99
CA PHE A 44 1.64 -10.87 12.64
C PHE A 44 2.37 -9.78 13.41
N PRO A 45 2.53 -8.54 12.93
CA PRO A 45 3.10 -7.44 13.69
C PRO A 45 2.26 -7.03 14.92
N GLN A 46 1.00 -7.44 14.97
CA GLN A 46 0.03 -7.12 16.02
C GLN A 46 -0.40 -8.38 16.83
N ALA A 47 0.34 -9.50 16.70
CA ALA A 47 -0.07 -10.78 17.24
C ALA A 47 -0.27 -10.75 18.77
N ASP A 48 0.61 -10.04 19.51
CA ASP A 48 0.46 -9.86 20.96
C ASP A 48 -0.83 -9.11 21.30
N LYS A 49 -1.08 -8.01 20.62
CA LYS A 49 -2.30 -7.21 20.81
C LYS A 49 -3.56 -8.01 20.49
N LEU A 50 -3.53 -8.80 19.41
CA LEU A 50 -4.63 -9.68 19.05
C LEU A 50 -4.85 -10.76 20.13
N ALA A 51 -3.79 -11.36 20.65
CA ALA A 51 -3.84 -12.39 21.68
C ALA A 51 -4.37 -11.86 23.02
N GLU A 52 -4.17 -10.58 23.30
CA GLU A 52 -4.71 -9.88 24.49
C GLU A 52 -6.20 -9.50 24.33
N ASP A 53 -6.74 -9.52 23.11
CA ASP A 53 -8.16 -9.23 22.87
C ASP A 53 -9.04 -10.24 23.65
N PRO A 54 -10.11 -9.79 24.35
CA PRO A 54 -11.01 -10.68 25.08
C PRO A 54 -11.58 -11.83 24.26
N PHE A 55 -11.74 -11.66 22.95
CA PHE A 55 -12.20 -12.72 22.06
C PHE A 55 -11.18 -13.86 21.93
N PHE A 56 -9.89 -13.55 21.99
CA PHE A 56 -8.80 -14.50 21.74
C PHE A 56 -8.01 -14.95 22.97
N THR A 57 -8.19 -14.31 24.15
CA THR A 57 -7.42 -14.61 25.35
C THR A 57 -7.47 -16.09 25.78
N GLY A 58 -8.62 -16.74 25.60
CA GLY A 58 -8.80 -18.19 25.93
C GLY A 58 -8.27 -19.15 24.85
N THR A 59 -7.88 -18.64 23.68
CA THR A 59 -7.44 -19.43 22.51
C THR A 59 -6.02 -19.06 22.11
N LEU A 60 -5.84 -17.96 21.40
CA LEU A 60 -4.51 -17.52 20.92
C LEU A 60 -3.65 -16.98 22.08
N GLY A 61 -4.24 -16.28 23.06
CA GLY A 61 -3.52 -15.73 24.21
C GLY A 61 -2.96 -16.81 25.14
N ALA A 62 -3.58 -17.99 25.19
CA ALA A 62 -3.08 -19.15 25.91
C ALA A 62 -2.11 -20.03 25.09
N ASP A 63 -1.92 -19.74 23.82
CA ASP A 63 -1.11 -20.52 22.87
C ASP A 63 0.26 -19.88 22.67
N THR A 64 1.22 -20.19 23.55
CA THR A 64 2.59 -19.66 23.44
C THR A 64 3.26 -20.03 22.12
N LEU A 65 2.93 -21.20 21.56
CA LEU A 65 3.48 -21.62 20.26
C LEU A 65 2.97 -20.75 19.12
N PHE A 66 1.72 -20.27 19.19
CA PHE A 66 1.18 -19.32 18.22
C PHE A 66 1.99 -18.01 18.26
N LEU A 67 2.20 -17.45 19.45
CA LEU A 67 2.95 -16.20 19.60
C LEU A 67 4.40 -16.31 19.14
N ASP A 68 5.10 -17.39 19.56
CA ASP A 68 6.48 -17.61 19.14
C ASP A 68 6.62 -17.68 17.61
N ARG A 69 5.69 -18.39 16.95
CA ARG A 69 5.66 -18.52 15.48
C ARG A 69 5.25 -17.22 14.80
N ALA A 70 4.28 -16.50 15.34
CA ALA A 70 3.87 -15.20 14.81
C ALA A 70 5.03 -14.19 14.84
N HIS A 71 5.78 -14.12 15.95
CA HIS A 71 7.00 -13.30 16.06
C HIS A 71 8.08 -13.75 15.06
N ARG A 72 8.21 -15.05 14.81
CA ARG A 72 9.13 -15.56 13.79
C ARG A 72 8.72 -15.09 12.41
N ILE A 73 7.43 -15.15 12.05
CA ILE A 73 6.92 -14.65 10.78
C ILE A 73 7.22 -13.16 10.65
N ASP A 74 6.83 -12.34 11.64
CA ASP A 74 7.03 -10.90 11.63
C ASP A 74 8.51 -10.49 11.50
N SER A 75 9.42 -11.27 12.07
CA SER A 75 10.87 -11.04 11.96
C SER A 75 11.44 -11.29 10.56
N VAL A 76 10.73 -11.99 9.69
CA VAL A 76 11.23 -12.43 8.36
C VAL A 76 10.41 -11.83 7.23
N VAL A 77 9.08 -11.73 7.39
CA VAL A 77 8.14 -11.41 6.30
C VAL A 77 7.26 -10.24 6.71
N ARG A 78 7.02 -9.33 5.78
CA ARG A 78 6.15 -8.17 5.98
C ARG A 78 4.71 -8.47 5.52
N PRO A 79 3.70 -7.81 6.11
CA PRO A 79 2.31 -7.90 5.63
C PRO A 79 2.16 -7.66 4.13
N SER A 80 2.89 -6.67 3.58
CA SER A 80 2.87 -6.37 2.15
C SER A 80 3.31 -7.54 1.26
N GLN A 81 4.31 -8.32 1.69
CA GLN A 81 4.77 -9.51 0.94
C GLN A 81 3.71 -10.61 0.94
N LEU A 82 3.08 -10.88 2.08
CA LEU A 82 2.02 -11.89 2.19
C LEU A 82 0.78 -11.51 1.38
N CYS A 83 0.34 -10.25 1.50
CA CYS A 83 -0.78 -9.72 0.72
C CYS A 83 -0.49 -9.73 -0.78
N ASN A 84 0.73 -9.36 -1.20
CA ASN A 84 1.16 -9.45 -2.59
C ASN A 84 1.11 -10.88 -3.12
N LEU A 85 1.65 -11.84 -2.38
CA LEU A 85 1.63 -13.24 -2.80
C LEU A 85 0.20 -13.75 -2.95
N TYR A 86 -0.67 -13.43 -1.98
CA TYR A 86 -2.07 -13.84 -2.03
C TYR A 86 -2.86 -13.14 -3.14
N SER A 87 -2.57 -11.85 -3.43
CA SER A 87 -3.23 -11.12 -4.51
C SER A 87 -3.01 -11.77 -5.87
N LEU A 88 -1.80 -12.30 -6.11
CA LEU A 88 -1.45 -13.01 -7.34
C LEU A 88 -2.19 -14.34 -7.53
N SER A 89 -2.71 -14.93 -6.46
CA SER A 89 -3.50 -16.18 -6.54
C SER A 89 -4.89 -15.97 -7.11
N GLY A 90 -5.40 -14.73 -7.14
CA GLY A 90 -6.78 -14.43 -7.46
C GLY A 90 -7.79 -14.89 -6.41
N GLY A 91 -7.33 -15.24 -5.20
CA GLY A 91 -8.18 -15.67 -4.09
C GLY A 91 -9.15 -14.58 -3.61
N SER A 92 -10.22 -15.02 -2.94
CA SER A 92 -11.23 -14.12 -2.40
C SER A 92 -10.64 -13.16 -1.36
N LYS A 93 -10.97 -11.87 -1.47
CA LYS A 93 -10.57 -10.84 -0.51
C LYS A 93 -11.43 -10.87 0.77
N ASP A 94 -12.61 -11.48 0.71
CA ASP A 94 -13.59 -11.53 1.80
C ASP A 94 -13.59 -12.85 2.56
N ASP A 95 -12.84 -13.86 2.08
CA ASP A 95 -12.84 -15.21 2.63
C ASP A 95 -11.46 -15.56 3.22
N PRO A 96 -11.28 -15.41 4.54
CA PRO A 96 -10.01 -15.74 5.19
C PRO A 96 -9.72 -17.25 5.22
N GLU A 97 -10.72 -18.13 5.01
CA GLU A 97 -10.47 -19.57 4.95
C GLU A 97 -9.68 -19.94 3.67
N GLN A 98 -9.94 -19.26 2.55
CA GLN A 98 -9.14 -19.44 1.34
C GLN A 98 -7.66 -19.02 1.52
N VAL A 99 -7.36 -18.10 2.42
CA VAL A 99 -5.97 -17.77 2.80
C VAL A 99 -5.29 -18.99 3.41
N VAL A 100 -5.96 -19.67 4.34
CA VAL A 100 -5.42 -20.88 5.00
C VAL A 100 -5.14 -21.96 3.96
N GLU A 101 -6.10 -22.22 3.06
CA GLU A 101 -5.96 -23.23 2.01
C GLU A 101 -4.81 -22.89 1.04
N PHE A 102 -4.71 -21.62 0.64
CA PHE A 102 -3.65 -21.16 -0.25
C PHE A 102 -2.26 -21.40 0.36
N PHE A 103 -2.01 -20.91 1.57
CA PHE A 103 -0.69 -21.04 2.20
C PHE A 103 -0.35 -22.49 2.59
N ALA A 104 -1.34 -23.33 2.85
CA ALA A 104 -1.12 -24.77 3.10
C ALA A 104 -0.65 -25.52 1.84
N SER A 105 -1.10 -25.09 0.65
CA SER A 105 -0.81 -25.77 -0.63
C SER A 105 0.11 -24.98 -1.57
N PHE A 106 0.57 -23.80 -1.17
CA PHE A 106 1.36 -22.91 -2.00
C PHE A 106 2.64 -23.57 -2.52
N ASP A 107 2.81 -23.53 -3.84
CA ASP A 107 4.00 -23.98 -4.54
C ASP A 107 4.70 -22.79 -5.22
N PRO A 108 5.90 -22.39 -4.78
CA PRO A 108 6.63 -21.27 -5.37
C PRO A 108 6.99 -21.50 -6.84
N GLU A 109 7.10 -22.77 -7.29
CA GLU A 109 7.37 -23.07 -8.68
C GLU A 109 6.17 -22.81 -9.61
N SER A 110 4.96 -22.66 -9.06
CA SER A 110 3.76 -22.28 -9.81
C SER A 110 3.74 -20.80 -10.20
N LEU A 111 4.55 -19.96 -9.54
CA LEU A 111 4.59 -18.52 -9.81
C LEU A 111 5.30 -18.19 -11.14
N PRO A 112 4.86 -17.13 -11.85
CA PRO A 112 5.59 -16.61 -12.99
C PRO A 112 7.04 -16.23 -12.61
N GLN A 113 8.00 -16.58 -13.46
CA GLN A 113 9.43 -16.32 -13.17
C GLN A 113 9.75 -14.86 -12.85
N LYS A 114 9.03 -13.92 -13.48
CA LYS A 114 9.19 -12.47 -13.24
C LYS A 114 8.81 -12.01 -11.81
N VAL A 115 8.05 -12.84 -11.08
CA VAL A 115 7.59 -12.56 -9.72
C VAL A 115 8.50 -13.20 -8.68
N ARG A 116 9.24 -14.26 -9.08
CA ARG A 116 10.13 -14.99 -8.17
C ARG A 116 11.32 -14.09 -7.80
N GLY A 117 11.58 -13.97 -6.51
CA GLY A 117 12.69 -13.17 -5.97
C GLY A 117 12.92 -13.52 -4.50
N ALA A 118 13.89 -12.88 -3.90
CA ALA A 118 14.29 -13.14 -2.51
C ALA A 118 13.13 -13.10 -1.51
N TRP A 119 12.13 -12.24 -1.74
CA TRP A 119 10.96 -12.14 -0.89
C TRP A 119 10.08 -13.41 -0.88
N ILE A 120 10.07 -14.19 -1.98
CA ILE A 120 9.40 -15.50 -2.03
C ILE A 120 10.18 -16.52 -1.19
N ASP A 121 11.51 -16.48 -1.26
CA ASP A 121 12.37 -17.36 -0.44
C ASP A 121 12.19 -17.06 1.05
N GLU A 122 12.03 -15.78 1.42
CA GLU A 122 11.70 -15.37 2.79
C GLU A 122 10.38 -15.98 3.26
N ILE A 123 9.30 -15.89 2.47
CA ILE A 123 8.01 -16.50 2.79
C ILE A 123 8.15 -18.03 2.91
N CYS A 124 8.87 -18.67 1.99
CA CYS A 124 9.11 -20.11 2.04
C CYS A 124 9.87 -20.54 3.29
N SER A 125 10.76 -19.70 3.81
CA SER A 125 11.55 -19.98 5.02
C SER A 125 10.74 -20.03 6.31
N VAL A 126 9.53 -19.46 6.32
CA VAL A 126 8.58 -19.45 7.46
C VAL A 126 7.25 -20.12 7.12
N ARG A 127 7.23 -20.98 6.09
CA ARG A 127 6.00 -21.61 5.58
C ARG A 127 5.26 -22.44 6.63
N ASP A 128 5.99 -23.19 7.44
CA ASP A 128 5.40 -24.05 8.47
C ASP A 128 4.78 -23.21 9.59
N GLU A 129 5.44 -22.12 9.98
CA GLU A 129 4.94 -21.14 10.91
C GLU A 129 3.68 -20.44 10.38
N LEU A 130 3.69 -20.01 9.12
CA LEU A 130 2.55 -19.40 8.46
C LEU A 130 1.36 -20.36 8.44
N SER A 131 1.56 -21.59 7.96
CA SER A 131 0.50 -22.59 7.89
C SER A 131 -0.11 -22.84 9.28
N TYR A 132 0.73 -23.00 10.30
CA TYR A 132 0.27 -23.18 11.66
C TYR A 132 -0.53 -21.97 12.17
N CYS A 133 0.02 -20.76 12.08
CA CYS A 133 -0.62 -19.57 12.61
C CYS A 133 -1.95 -19.26 11.92
N LEU A 134 -2.02 -19.38 10.57
CA LEU A 134 -3.24 -19.15 9.82
C LEU A 134 -4.33 -20.19 10.20
N GLN A 135 -3.97 -21.46 10.39
CA GLN A 135 -4.90 -22.47 10.86
C GLN A 135 -5.39 -22.16 12.29
N ARG A 136 -4.50 -21.69 13.18
CA ARG A 136 -4.88 -21.32 14.56
C ARG A 136 -5.80 -20.10 14.59
N LEU A 137 -5.56 -19.10 13.75
CA LEU A 137 -6.45 -17.95 13.57
C LEU A 137 -7.85 -18.38 13.12
N ALA A 138 -7.93 -19.24 12.10
CA ALA A 138 -9.21 -19.77 11.62
C ALA A 138 -9.95 -20.57 12.70
N GLN A 139 -9.26 -21.49 13.41
CA GLN A 139 -9.82 -22.30 14.51
C GLN A 139 -10.28 -21.43 15.70
N ALA A 140 -9.61 -20.31 15.96
CA ALA A 140 -9.97 -19.36 17.00
C ALA A 140 -11.15 -18.45 16.61
N GLY A 141 -11.68 -18.57 15.37
CA GLY A 141 -12.85 -17.81 14.92
C GLY A 141 -12.52 -16.43 14.35
N TYR A 142 -11.33 -16.27 13.76
CA TYR A 142 -10.90 -14.96 13.19
C TYR A 142 -11.91 -14.36 12.22
N ALA A 143 -12.54 -15.17 11.36
CA ALA A 143 -13.55 -14.68 10.41
C ALA A 143 -14.74 -14.02 11.12
N GLN A 144 -15.24 -14.63 12.21
CA GLN A 144 -16.30 -14.05 13.03
C GLN A 144 -15.84 -12.78 13.73
N TYR A 145 -14.67 -12.80 14.36
CA TYR A 145 -14.08 -11.64 15.03
C TYR A 145 -13.95 -10.45 14.06
N TRP A 146 -13.39 -10.69 12.89
CA TRP A 146 -13.21 -9.66 11.88
C TRP A 146 -14.56 -9.07 11.46
N GLN A 147 -15.55 -9.91 11.19
CA GLN A 147 -16.88 -9.48 10.76
C GLN A 147 -17.60 -8.65 11.83
N GLU A 148 -17.46 -9.00 13.10
CA GLU A 148 -18.21 -8.40 14.21
C GLU A 148 -17.47 -7.22 14.86
N GLN A 149 -16.13 -7.23 14.89
CA GLN A 149 -15.35 -6.25 15.63
C GLN A 149 -14.54 -5.34 14.70
N VAL A 150 -13.88 -5.87 13.68
CA VAL A 150 -12.96 -5.10 12.83
C VAL A 150 -13.71 -4.36 11.73
N ARG A 151 -14.47 -5.08 10.92
CA ARG A 151 -15.18 -4.51 9.76
C ARG A 151 -16.07 -3.31 10.09
N PRO A 152 -16.86 -3.27 11.18
CA PRO A 152 -17.66 -2.10 11.51
C PRO A 152 -16.81 -0.86 11.78
N CYS A 153 -15.65 -1.01 12.42
CA CYS A 153 -14.72 0.09 12.66
C CYS A 153 -14.13 0.64 11.36
N LEU A 154 -13.73 -0.25 10.43
CA LEU A 154 -13.23 0.13 9.12
C LEU A 154 -14.29 0.85 8.29
N ASN A 155 -15.50 0.32 8.24
CA ASN A 155 -16.61 0.94 7.52
C ASN A 155 -16.93 2.33 8.08
N ASN A 156 -16.92 2.50 9.40
CA ASN A 156 -17.12 3.79 10.02
C ASN A 156 -16.02 4.80 9.62
N ALA A 157 -14.76 4.38 9.59
CA ALA A 157 -13.66 5.24 9.13
C ALA A 157 -13.85 5.65 7.66
N ILE A 158 -14.21 4.70 6.80
CA ILE A 158 -14.51 4.95 5.38
C ILE A 158 -15.69 5.92 5.22
N GLU A 159 -16.77 5.73 5.97
CA GLU A 159 -17.96 6.58 5.90
C GLU A 159 -17.69 8.01 6.38
N GLN A 160 -16.80 8.19 7.34
CA GLN A 160 -16.41 9.50 7.84
C GLN A 160 -15.47 10.24 6.87
N TYR A 161 -14.68 9.51 6.12
CA TYR A 161 -13.75 10.08 5.14
C TYR A 161 -14.48 10.38 3.83
N ARG A 162 -14.43 11.64 3.40
CA ARG A 162 -15.08 12.10 2.16
C ARG A 162 -14.03 12.68 1.21
N ILE A 163 -13.88 12.03 0.06
CA ILE A 163 -13.13 12.57 -1.07
C ILE A 163 -14.14 12.99 -2.14
N ALA A 164 -14.04 14.23 -2.59
CA ALA A 164 -14.83 14.64 -3.74
C ALA A 164 -14.30 13.96 -5.02
N PRO A 165 -15.17 13.40 -5.88
CA PRO A 165 -14.74 12.80 -7.14
C PRO A 165 -13.86 13.72 -7.99
N GLU A 166 -14.12 15.03 -7.94
CA GLU A 166 -13.37 16.05 -8.64
C GLU A 166 -11.91 16.13 -8.15
N GLN A 167 -11.65 15.86 -6.87
CA GLN A 167 -10.30 15.83 -6.31
C GLN A 167 -9.51 14.64 -6.84
N LEU A 168 -10.13 13.46 -6.89
CA LEU A 168 -9.51 12.27 -7.50
C LEU A 168 -9.22 12.49 -8.98
N GLY A 169 -10.18 13.06 -9.72
CA GLY A 169 -10.02 13.41 -11.12
C GLY A 169 -8.85 14.38 -11.33
N ALA A 170 -8.72 15.42 -10.49
CA ALA A 170 -7.62 16.36 -10.56
C ALA A 170 -6.24 15.70 -10.28
N ILE A 171 -6.18 14.78 -9.32
CA ILE A 171 -4.95 14.01 -9.05
C ILE A 171 -4.56 13.18 -10.27
N HIS A 172 -5.50 12.41 -10.83
CA HIS A 172 -5.23 11.57 -11.99
C HIS A 172 -4.80 12.41 -13.21
N GLN A 173 -5.40 13.57 -13.42
CA GLN A 173 -4.99 14.50 -14.50
C GLN A 173 -3.56 14.99 -14.30
N GLU A 174 -3.17 15.39 -13.09
CA GLU A 174 -1.81 15.85 -12.82
C GLU A 174 -0.77 14.72 -12.92
N ILE A 175 -1.10 13.51 -12.48
CA ILE A 175 -0.23 12.33 -12.64
C ILE A 175 -0.10 11.98 -14.13
N THR A 176 -1.21 11.93 -14.87
CA THR A 176 -1.22 11.70 -16.33
C THR A 176 -0.38 12.75 -17.06
N ARG A 177 -0.49 14.01 -16.67
CA ARG A 177 0.33 15.10 -17.24
C ARG A 177 1.82 14.90 -16.95
N LEU A 178 2.16 14.49 -15.73
CA LEU A 178 3.54 14.17 -15.34
C LEU A 178 4.09 12.99 -16.15
N ALA A 179 3.24 12.01 -16.44
CA ALA A 179 3.57 10.84 -17.26
C ALA A 179 3.62 11.10 -18.77
N GLY A 180 3.61 12.35 -19.22
CA GLY A 180 3.64 12.69 -20.63
C GLY A 180 2.34 12.37 -21.39
N GLY A 181 1.21 12.35 -20.69
CA GLY A 181 -0.12 12.10 -21.26
C GLY A 181 -0.52 10.63 -21.33
N GLN A 182 0.27 9.72 -20.77
CA GLN A 182 -0.16 8.33 -20.60
C GLN A 182 -1.24 8.26 -19.51
N PRO A 183 -2.47 7.82 -19.83
CA PRO A 183 -3.53 7.76 -18.83
C PRO A 183 -3.19 6.72 -17.78
N LEU A 184 -3.34 7.09 -16.50
CA LEU A 184 -3.48 6.11 -15.45
C LEU A 184 -4.82 5.41 -15.64
N ASP A 185 -4.82 4.09 -15.58
CA ASP A 185 -6.07 3.35 -15.45
C ASP A 185 -6.65 3.60 -14.05
N ALA A 186 -7.47 4.64 -13.95
CA ALA A 186 -8.11 5.03 -12.71
C ALA A 186 -9.23 4.07 -12.30
N THR A 187 -9.77 3.31 -13.24
CA THR A 187 -10.94 2.44 -13.03
C THR A 187 -10.60 1.18 -12.24
N GLY A 188 -9.30 0.81 -12.15
CA GLY A 188 -8.83 -0.36 -11.43
C GLY A 188 -8.32 -0.10 -10.01
N SER A 189 -8.15 1.15 -9.58
CA SER A 189 -7.58 1.45 -8.26
C SER A 189 -8.57 1.12 -7.16
N ARG A 190 -8.42 -0.06 -6.55
CA ARG A 190 -9.13 -0.44 -5.33
C ARG A 190 -8.21 -0.25 -4.14
N ILE A 191 -8.74 0.38 -3.10
CA ILE A 191 -8.02 0.61 -1.84
C ILE A 191 -8.67 -0.25 -0.77
N TYR A 192 -7.86 -1.09 -0.15
CA TYR A 192 -8.28 -1.90 0.98
C TYR A 192 -7.85 -1.24 2.28
N ILE A 193 -8.83 -0.84 3.09
CA ILE A 193 -8.57 -0.34 4.44
C ILE A 193 -8.45 -1.53 5.37
N LEU A 194 -7.29 -1.65 6.03
CA LEU A 194 -6.93 -2.78 6.89
C LEU A 194 -6.71 -2.33 8.33
N GLY A 195 -7.27 -3.08 9.27
CA GLY A 195 -7.18 -2.79 10.71
C GLY A 195 -5.84 -3.17 11.35
N ASN A 196 -5.11 -4.08 10.73
CA ASN A 196 -3.89 -4.66 11.30
C ASN A 196 -2.59 -4.08 10.72
N ILE A 197 -2.66 -2.96 10.00
CA ILE A 197 -1.48 -2.25 9.51
C ILE A 197 -1.44 -0.82 10.05
N ASP A 198 -0.26 -0.26 10.13
CA ASP A 198 0.01 1.11 10.58
C ASP A 198 0.52 2.04 9.47
N ASN A 199 0.62 1.53 8.23
CA ASN A 199 1.13 2.22 7.05
C ASN A 199 0.22 2.02 5.83
N ALA A 200 0.77 2.24 4.64
CA ALA A 200 0.16 1.87 3.37
C ALA A 200 1.19 1.16 2.49
N PHE A 201 0.73 0.33 1.55
CA PHE A 201 1.59 -0.33 0.57
C PHE A 201 0.80 -0.74 -0.67
N ALA A 202 1.46 -0.67 -1.83
CA ALA A 202 0.91 -1.12 -3.10
C ALA A 202 0.96 -2.65 -3.23
N LEU A 203 0.04 -3.19 -4.02
CA LEU A 203 -0.01 -4.60 -4.41
C LEU A 203 0.28 -4.76 -5.91
N LEU A 204 0.81 -5.91 -6.28
CA LEU A 204 1.18 -6.22 -7.67
C LEU A 204 -0.03 -6.34 -8.62
N ASP A 205 -1.24 -6.45 -8.09
CA ASP A 205 -2.50 -6.48 -8.84
C ASP A 205 -3.12 -5.08 -9.04
N GLU A 206 -2.30 -4.02 -8.89
CA GLU A 206 -2.69 -2.61 -9.05
C GLU A 206 -3.64 -2.06 -7.97
N THR A 207 -3.87 -2.81 -6.90
CA THR A 207 -4.57 -2.32 -5.71
C THR A 207 -3.58 -1.84 -4.66
N PHE A 208 -4.03 -1.19 -3.59
CA PHE A 208 -3.19 -0.94 -2.45
C PHE A 208 -3.94 -1.05 -1.12
N CYS A 209 -3.18 -1.29 -0.06
CA CYS A 209 -3.67 -1.38 1.31
C CYS A 209 -3.28 -0.12 2.08
N CYS A 210 -4.19 0.33 2.96
CA CYS A 210 -3.99 1.54 3.75
C CYS A 210 -4.57 1.37 5.15
N THR A 211 -3.88 1.91 6.14
CA THR A 211 -4.40 1.97 7.52
C THR A 211 -5.56 2.97 7.63
N PRO A 212 -6.60 2.68 8.44
CA PRO A 212 -7.68 3.65 8.71
C PRO A 212 -7.18 4.92 9.41
N LEU A 213 -6.01 4.89 10.04
CA LEU A 213 -5.42 6.06 10.70
C LEU A 213 -5.17 7.23 9.74
N LEU A 214 -4.89 6.95 8.46
CA LEU A 214 -4.69 7.98 7.45
C LEU A 214 -6.00 8.62 6.96
N LEU A 215 -7.14 8.02 7.30
CA LEU A 215 -8.48 8.57 7.04
C LEU A 215 -8.93 9.55 8.14
N ASP A 216 -8.28 9.53 9.31
CA ASP A 216 -8.57 10.45 10.40
C ASP A 216 -7.72 11.72 10.28
N PRO A 217 -8.36 12.90 10.10
CA PRO A 217 -7.64 14.16 9.90
C PRO A 217 -6.72 14.56 11.07
N GLU A 218 -7.04 14.16 12.29
CA GLU A 218 -6.22 14.51 13.46
C GLU A 218 -4.96 13.67 13.50
N THR A 219 -5.08 12.38 13.28
CA THR A 219 -3.95 11.45 13.17
C THR A 219 -3.07 11.81 11.98
N ALA A 220 -3.66 12.08 10.82
CA ALA A 220 -2.94 12.50 9.62
C ALA A 220 -2.11 13.78 9.88
N ARG A 221 -2.67 14.76 10.62
CA ARG A 221 -1.96 15.98 11.03
C ARG A 221 -0.77 15.67 11.94
N GLN A 222 -0.92 14.76 12.89
CA GLN A 222 0.14 14.35 13.81
C GLN A 222 1.32 13.72 13.06
N TYR A 223 1.05 12.85 12.13
CA TYR A 223 2.07 12.17 11.30
C TYR A 223 2.54 12.99 10.10
N ARG A 224 1.91 14.14 9.81
CA ARG A 224 2.16 14.99 8.62
C ARG A 224 2.02 14.26 7.30
N ILE A 225 1.24 13.21 7.29
CA ILE A 225 0.92 12.39 6.14
C ILE A 225 -0.58 12.18 6.14
N ASP A 226 -1.24 12.41 5.02
CA ASP A 226 -2.67 12.13 4.84
C ASP A 226 -2.89 11.10 3.72
N PHE A 227 -4.11 10.59 3.67
CA PHE A 227 -4.49 9.63 2.65
C PHE A 227 -4.23 10.13 1.23
N MET A 228 -4.45 11.41 0.94
CA MET A 228 -4.28 11.97 -0.40
C MET A 228 -2.81 11.93 -0.85
N GLN A 229 -1.88 12.20 0.07
CA GLN A 229 -0.45 12.09 -0.23
C GLN A 229 -0.07 10.64 -0.54
N VAL A 230 -0.52 9.69 0.28
CA VAL A 230 -0.29 8.27 0.04
C VAL A 230 -0.93 7.83 -1.29
N TYR A 231 -2.15 8.27 -1.56
CA TYR A 231 -2.82 7.96 -2.82
C TYR A 231 -2.05 8.46 -4.05
N ILE A 232 -1.53 9.69 -4.00
CA ILE A 232 -0.65 10.23 -5.05
C ILE A 232 0.61 9.38 -5.17
N HIS A 233 1.27 9.08 -4.05
CA HIS A 233 2.51 8.32 -3.95
C HIS A 233 2.37 6.94 -4.59
N GLU A 234 1.38 6.15 -4.15
CA GLU A 234 1.16 4.79 -4.66
C GLU A 234 0.78 4.77 -6.15
N ASN A 235 0.00 5.74 -6.61
CA ASN A 235 -0.30 5.86 -8.03
C ASN A 235 0.93 6.25 -8.88
N LEU A 236 1.90 6.97 -8.32
CA LEU A 236 3.15 7.28 -9.01
C LEU A 236 4.04 6.04 -9.20
N HIS A 237 4.02 5.08 -8.27
CA HIS A 237 4.70 3.79 -8.46
C HIS A 237 4.16 2.97 -9.64
N ARG A 238 2.90 3.21 -10.03
CA ARG A 238 2.26 2.53 -11.18
C ARG A 238 2.63 3.12 -12.53
N LEU A 239 3.37 4.23 -12.58
CA LEU A 239 3.79 4.84 -13.84
C LEU A 239 4.80 3.95 -14.57
N SER A 240 4.52 3.68 -15.85
CA SER A 240 5.52 3.13 -16.76
C SER A 240 6.49 4.22 -17.15
N LEU A 241 7.67 4.23 -16.52
CA LEU A 241 8.69 5.22 -16.83
C LEU A 241 9.30 4.96 -18.22
N SER A 242 9.55 6.02 -18.99
CA SER A 242 10.24 5.91 -20.29
C SER A 242 11.69 5.47 -20.12
N GLY A 243 12.28 4.84 -21.14
CA GLY A 243 13.69 4.43 -21.12
C GLY A 243 14.61 5.62 -20.85
N GLU A 244 14.34 6.78 -21.44
CA GLU A 244 15.13 8.01 -21.23
C GLU A 244 15.08 8.46 -19.77
N LEU A 245 13.90 8.41 -19.12
CA LEU A 245 13.79 8.74 -17.70
C LEU A 245 14.53 7.72 -16.84
N LEU A 246 14.41 6.43 -17.13
CA LEU A 246 15.16 5.38 -16.42
C LEU A 246 16.68 5.58 -16.53
N ASP A 247 17.20 5.94 -17.71
CA ASP A 247 18.61 6.25 -17.91
C ASP A 247 19.06 7.48 -17.09
N MET A 248 18.18 8.50 -17.01
CA MET A 248 18.44 9.68 -16.17
C MET A 248 18.47 9.32 -14.67
N LEU A 249 17.52 8.50 -14.19
CA LEU A 249 17.48 8.04 -12.80
C LEU A 249 18.70 7.17 -12.48
N GLN A 250 19.12 6.30 -13.38
CA GLN A 250 20.36 5.53 -13.24
C GLN A 250 21.58 6.44 -13.18
N THR A 251 21.64 7.48 -14.01
CA THR A 251 22.72 8.48 -13.98
C THR A 251 22.76 9.21 -12.64
N LEU A 252 21.60 9.53 -12.05
CA LEU A 252 21.53 10.11 -10.70
C LEU A 252 22.02 9.12 -9.64
N TYR A 253 21.59 7.88 -9.72
CA TYR A 253 22.04 6.83 -8.79
C TYR A 253 23.55 6.66 -8.81
N ASP A 254 24.17 6.69 -10.00
CA ASP A 254 25.61 6.50 -10.15
C ASP A 254 26.43 7.72 -9.69
N ASN A 255 25.91 8.93 -9.79
CA ASN A 255 26.68 10.17 -9.64
C ASN A 255 26.24 11.09 -8.50
N ASP A 256 25.11 10.82 -7.84
CA ASP A 256 24.62 11.63 -6.72
C ASP A 256 24.47 10.77 -5.46
N ASP A 257 25.35 11.00 -4.49
CA ASP A 257 25.40 10.23 -3.23
C ASP A 257 24.12 10.36 -2.42
N PHE A 258 23.44 11.51 -2.47
CA PHE A 258 22.19 11.71 -1.75
C PHE A 258 21.06 10.87 -2.37
N TYR A 259 20.94 10.91 -3.71
CA TYR A 259 19.95 10.10 -4.42
C TYR A 259 20.20 8.61 -4.17
N ARG A 260 21.42 8.14 -4.34
CA ARG A 260 21.81 6.73 -4.11
C ARG A 260 21.49 6.29 -2.68
N THR A 261 21.87 7.08 -1.68
CA THR A 261 21.60 6.75 -0.27
C THR A 261 20.10 6.61 0.01
N HIS A 262 19.27 7.46 -0.60
CA HIS A 262 17.82 7.40 -0.46
C HIS A 262 17.26 6.13 -1.10
N GLU A 263 17.66 5.82 -2.33
CA GLU A 263 17.24 4.62 -3.05
C GLU A 263 17.67 3.33 -2.33
N ASP A 264 18.92 3.27 -1.87
CA ASP A 264 19.43 2.10 -1.15
C ASP A 264 18.68 1.88 0.16
N ARG A 265 18.36 2.97 0.86
CA ARG A 265 17.55 2.91 2.07
C ARG A 265 16.13 2.40 1.78
N ALA A 266 15.46 2.95 0.79
CA ALA A 266 14.13 2.54 0.39
C ALA A 266 14.08 1.05 0.03
N ARG A 267 15.06 0.58 -0.76
CA ARG A 267 15.19 -0.84 -1.11
C ARG A 267 15.42 -1.72 0.12
N ALA A 268 16.25 -1.29 1.07
CA ALA A 268 16.49 -2.01 2.32
C ALA A 268 15.22 -2.14 3.18
N TYR A 269 14.31 -1.16 3.08
CA TYR A 269 13.00 -1.19 3.74
C TYR A 269 11.90 -1.84 2.90
N GLY A 270 12.19 -2.26 1.65
CA GLY A 270 11.23 -2.89 0.77
C GLY A 270 10.17 -1.93 0.20
N GLU A 271 10.50 -0.64 0.11
CA GLU A 271 9.62 0.41 -0.40
C GLU A 271 9.58 0.47 -1.94
N GLY A 272 10.25 -0.45 -2.63
CA GLY A 272 10.29 -0.49 -4.08
C GLY A 272 11.50 0.19 -4.70
N GLY A 273 11.44 0.43 -6.01
CA GLY A 273 12.47 1.15 -6.77
C GLY A 273 12.00 2.54 -7.17
N ASN A 274 12.97 3.44 -7.41
CA ASN A 274 12.72 4.84 -7.80
C ASN A 274 11.99 5.68 -6.74
N GLU A 275 12.11 5.30 -5.49
CA GLU A 275 11.44 5.95 -4.36
C GLU A 275 11.76 7.46 -4.28
N ALA A 276 13.01 7.83 -4.46
CA ALA A 276 13.40 9.24 -4.47
C ALA A 276 12.72 10.05 -5.59
N PHE A 277 12.49 9.43 -6.76
CA PHE A 277 11.71 10.01 -7.84
C PHE A 277 10.23 10.13 -7.43
N VAL A 278 9.64 9.08 -6.88
CA VAL A 278 8.23 9.05 -6.47
C VAL A 278 7.96 10.12 -5.42
N VAL A 279 8.78 10.25 -4.39
CA VAL A 279 8.66 11.31 -3.36
C VAL A 279 8.77 12.71 -3.97
N ALA A 280 9.67 12.91 -4.93
CA ALA A 280 9.80 14.20 -5.62
C ALA A 280 8.59 14.51 -6.50
N ALA A 281 8.07 13.53 -7.22
CA ALA A 281 6.90 13.63 -8.06
C ALA A 281 5.63 13.86 -7.24
N GLU A 282 5.46 13.17 -6.13
CA GLU A 282 4.37 13.38 -5.15
C GLU A 282 4.32 14.85 -4.69
N ARG A 283 5.45 15.39 -4.26
CA ARG A 283 5.55 16.80 -3.85
C ARG A 283 5.22 17.76 -4.99
N TYR A 284 5.64 17.44 -6.21
CA TYR A 284 5.32 18.24 -7.38
C TYR A 284 3.82 18.24 -7.66
N VAL A 285 3.19 17.05 -7.71
CA VAL A 285 1.75 16.90 -7.93
C VAL A 285 0.97 17.62 -6.83
N SER A 286 1.31 17.40 -5.56
CA SER A 286 0.67 18.05 -4.43
C SER A 286 0.73 19.58 -4.49
N ARG A 287 1.87 20.15 -4.92
CA ARG A 287 2.00 21.60 -5.14
C ARG A 287 1.15 22.12 -6.28
N ARG A 288 1.02 21.35 -7.34
CA ARG A 288 0.20 21.72 -8.52
C ARG A 288 -1.28 21.73 -8.19
N LEU A 289 -1.73 20.80 -7.37
CA LEU A 289 -3.11 20.73 -6.89
C LEU A 289 -3.43 21.87 -5.92
N GLY A 290 -2.41 22.52 -5.35
CA GLY A 290 -2.55 23.65 -4.44
C GLY A 290 -3.16 23.26 -3.09
N PRO A 291 -3.63 24.24 -2.28
CA PRO A 291 -4.20 23.97 -0.94
C PRO A 291 -5.49 23.15 -0.96
N VAL A 292 -6.04 22.79 -2.13
CA VAL A 292 -7.22 21.93 -2.27
C VAL A 292 -6.96 20.52 -1.74
N SER A 293 -5.71 20.04 -1.80
CA SER A 293 -5.33 18.75 -1.22
C SER A 293 -5.24 18.77 0.32
N TYR A 294 -5.19 19.98 0.92
CA TYR A 294 -5.08 20.17 2.37
C TYR A 294 -6.34 20.81 3.01
N THR A 295 -7.38 21.10 2.24
CA THR A 295 -8.55 21.85 2.74
C THR A 295 -9.40 21.09 3.74
N HIS A 296 -9.37 19.75 3.75
CA HIS A 296 -10.03 19.00 4.81
C HIS A 296 -9.39 19.20 6.19
N LEU A 297 -8.08 19.48 6.25
CA LEU A 297 -7.39 19.78 7.51
C LEU A 297 -7.67 21.21 8.03
N ARG A 298 -8.13 22.14 7.19
CA ARG A 298 -8.41 23.54 7.58
C ARG A 298 -9.89 23.84 7.81
N ALA A 299 -10.82 23.01 7.37
CA ALA A 299 -12.25 23.28 7.53
C ALA A 299 -12.74 23.21 8.99
N HIS A 300 -11.91 22.75 9.92
CA HIS A 300 -12.22 22.67 11.34
C HIS A 300 -11.44 23.70 12.20
N GLU A 301 -10.72 24.64 11.59
CA GLU A 301 -10.00 25.71 12.33
C GLU A 301 -10.76 27.03 12.40
N THR A 302 -12.07 27.06 12.11
CA THR A 302 -12.92 28.26 12.32
C THR A 302 -14.04 27.99 13.30
#